data_61c6458d3e90a853c06fd0e151bd244a
#
_entry.id   61c6458d3e90a853c06fd0e151bd244a
#
_cell.length_a   1.000
_cell.length_b   1.000
_cell.length_c   1.000
_cell.angle_alpha   90.00
_cell.angle_beta   90.00
_cell.angle_gamma   90.00
#
_symmetry.space_group_name_H-M   'P 1'
#
loop_
_entity.id
_entity.type
_entity.pdbx_description
1 polymer ?
#
loop_
_entity_poly.entity_id
_entity_poly.type
_entity_poly.pdbx_seq_one_letter_code
_entity_poly.pdbx_strand_id
1 'polypeptide(L)'
;TMGYFDDIVDMPNQYEYSKLFFDRYYRPEYNTVLVVGDVTPEKVNALAEKYFGKWERGSYESVVPVEPEQTETRYVHLQDGSIPAYFSMSYKGPAFSDTAIDMPALDVLSSIVFSNTSDLYKKLVIEEQVIRSISGGAFDSRDPGLFTIHVSMVEKDDMAYVMAEIEKAIAKVQKEDVDAALLARTKSNLKYSFAMGIDTPGSIA
;
A
#
# COMPACT_ATOMS: atom_id res chain seq x y z
N THR A 1 -11.91 -4.37 -3.99
CA THR A 1 -12.27 -5.53 -3.19
C THR A 1 -13.76 -5.67 -2.91
N MET A 2 -14.60 -5.14 -3.77
CA MET A 2 -16.06 -5.22 -3.57
C MET A 2 -16.74 -6.32 -4.39
N GLY A 3 -15.98 -7.16 -5.09
CA GLY A 3 -16.53 -8.19 -5.96
C GLY A 3 -17.21 -7.65 -7.22
N TYR A 4 -17.75 -8.54 -8.01
CA TYR A 4 -18.54 -8.18 -9.17
C TYR A 4 -19.99 -7.88 -8.78
N PHE A 5 -20.63 -6.97 -9.49
CA PHE A 5 -22.00 -6.56 -9.21
C PHE A 5 -22.97 -7.75 -9.26
N ASP A 6 -22.79 -8.65 -10.23
CA ASP A 6 -23.64 -9.83 -10.38
C ASP A 6 -23.53 -10.77 -9.18
N ASP A 7 -22.33 -10.96 -8.61
CA ASP A 7 -22.12 -11.74 -7.39
C ASP A 7 -22.83 -11.09 -6.19
N ILE A 8 -22.84 -9.77 -6.10
CA ILE A 8 -23.54 -9.02 -5.05
C ILE A 8 -25.05 -9.20 -5.18
N VAL A 9 -25.58 -9.12 -6.38
CA VAL A 9 -27.02 -9.33 -6.65
C VAL A 9 -27.44 -10.77 -6.32
N ASP A 10 -26.59 -11.75 -6.61
CA ASP A 10 -26.85 -13.16 -6.33
C ASP A 10 -26.54 -13.60 -4.88
N MET A 11 -26.04 -12.68 -4.04
CA MET A 11 -25.67 -12.99 -2.65
C MET A 11 -26.76 -13.72 -1.84
N PRO A 12 -28.07 -13.43 -1.98
CA PRO A 12 -29.10 -14.20 -1.27
C PRO A 12 -29.10 -15.71 -1.62
N ASN A 13 -28.59 -16.10 -2.77
CA ASN A 13 -28.51 -17.51 -3.22
C ASN A 13 -27.16 -18.15 -2.87
N GLN A 14 -26.19 -17.40 -2.32
CA GLN A 14 -24.82 -17.84 -2.08
C GLN A 14 -24.58 -18.43 -0.67
N TYR A 15 -25.63 -18.86 0.03
CA TYR A 15 -25.51 -19.36 1.40
C TYR A 15 -24.56 -20.57 1.51
N GLU A 16 -24.72 -21.57 0.66
CA GLU A 16 -23.85 -22.77 0.68
C GLU A 16 -22.41 -22.43 0.26
N TYR A 17 -22.23 -21.52 -0.68
CA TYR A 17 -20.90 -21.00 -1.02
C TYR A 17 -20.26 -20.23 0.16
N SER A 18 -21.02 -19.44 0.89
CA SER A 18 -20.53 -18.73 2.08
C SER A 18 -20.03 -19.69 3.16
N LYS A 19 -20.73 -20.80 3.38
CA LYS A 19 -20.28 -21.86 4.27
C LYS A 19 -19.01 -22.52 3.79
N LEU A 20 -18.94 -22.88 2.50
CA LEU A 20 -17.76 -23.46 1.89
C LEU A 20 -16.55 -22.49 1.98
N PHE A 21 -16.78 -21.20 1.74
CA PHE A 21 -15.74 -20.16 1.89
C PHE A 21 -15.25 -20.08 3.34
N PHE A 22 -16.17 -20.05 4.29
CA PHE A 22 -15.83 -20.06 5.71
C PHE A 22 -15.00 -21.30 6.07
N ASP A 23 -15.43 -22.47 5.67
CA ASP A 23 -14.73 -23.74 5.93
C ASP A 23 -13.33 -23.80 5.28
N ARG A 24 -13.10 -23.10 4.17
CA ARG A 24 -11.81 -23.04 3.49
C ARG A 24 -10.83 -22.08 4.16
N TYR A 25 -11.29 -20.88 4.52
CA TYR A 25 -10.41 -19.78 4.86
C TYR A 25 -10.36 -19.42 6.36
N TYR A 26 -11.42 -19.75 7.12
CA TYR A 26 -11.45 -19.53 8.56
C TYR A 26 -10.90 -20.75 9.28
N ARG A 27 -9.61 -20.96 9.16
CA ARG A 27 -8.85 -22.08 9.72
C ARG A 27 -7.70 -21.60 10.58
N PRO A 28 -7.24 -22.36 11.58
CA PRO A 28 -6.13 -21.95 12.43
C PRO A 28 -4.85 -21.68 11.66
N GLU A 29 -4.58 -22.41 10.57
CA GLU A 29 -3.41 -22.18 9.71
C GLU A 29 -3.42 -20.87 8.94
N TYR A 30 -4.57 -20.21 8.79
CA TYR A 30 -4.73 -18.92 8.13
C TYR A 30 -4.98 -17.76 9.09
N ASN A 31 -4.96 -18.03 10.41
CA ASN A 31 -5.24 -17.03 11.42
C ASN A 31 -4.02 -16.84 12.33
N THR A 32 -3.71 -15.59 12.60
CA THR A 32 -2.72 -15.18 13.59
C THR A 32 -3.42 -14.33 14.65
N VAL A 33 -3.24 -14.67 15.90
CA VAL A 33 -3.75 -13.88 17.04
C VAL A 33 -2.59 -13.07 17.59
N LEU A 34 -2.70 -11.74 17.51
CA LEU A 34 -1.74 -10.81 18.08
C LEU A 34 -2.33 -10.16 19.32
N VAL A 35 -1.59 -10.20 20.43
CA VAL A 35 -2.02 -9.60 21.71
C VAL A 35 -0.93 -8.68 22.20
N VAL A 36 -1.24 -7.39 22.30
CA VAL A 36 -0.32 -6.36 22.78
C VAL A 36 -0.94 -5.61 23.95
N GLY A 37 -0.20 -5.43 25.04
CA GLY A 37 -0.64 -4.72 26.23
C GLY A 37 -0.02 -5.27 27.51
N ASP A 38 -0.64 -4.98 28.65
CA ASP A 38 -0.23 -5.50 29.98
C ASP A 38 -0.70 -6.95 30.15
N VAL A 39 -0.02 -7.86 29.47
CA VAL A 39 -0.31 -9.29 29.46
C VAL A 39 0.97 -10.11 29.60
N THR A 40 0.84 -11.36 30.05
CA THR A 40 1.96 -12.30 30.07
C THR A 40 1.71 -13.43 29.06
N PRO A 41 2.78 -13.99 28.44
CA PRO A 41 2.67 -15.12 27.53
C PRO A 41 1.88 -16.29 28.11
N GLU A 42 2.07 -16.60 29.39
CA GLU A 42 1.41 -17.71 30.08
C GLU A 42 -0.13 -17.51 30.11
N LYS A 43 -0.57 -16.29 30.44
CA LYS A 43 -2.01 -15.95 30.47
C LYS A 43 -2.60 -15.99 29.08
N VAL A 44 -1.90 -15.44 28.07
CA VAL A 44 -2.36 -15.46 26.68
C VAL A 44 -2.45 -16.89 26.17
N ASN A 45 -1.42 -17.71 26.38
CA ASN A 45 -1.40 -19.10 25.95
C ASN A 45 -2.52 -19.92 26.61
N ALA A 46 -2.77 -19.75 27.92
CA ALA A 46 -3.85 -20.45 28.61
C ALA A 46 -5.22 -20.08 28.03
N LEU A 47 -5.44 -18.82 27.67
CA LEU A 47 -6.69 -18.38 27.05
C LEU A 47 -6.79 -18.86 25.59
N ALA A 48 -5.71 -18.83 24.84
CA ALA A 48 -5.66 -19.32 23.47
C ALA A 48 -6.00 -20.83 23.44
N GLU A 49 -5.38 -21.63 24.32
CA GLU A 49 -5.69 -23.06 24.43
C GLU A 49 -7.16 -23.30 24.80
N LYS A 50 -7.69 -22.54 25.76
CA LYS A 50 -9.09 -22.66 26.17
C LYS A 50 -10.09 -22.39 25.05
N TYR A 51 -9.84 -21.35 24.22
CA TYR A 51 -10.81 -20.89 23.23
C TYR A 51 -10.55 -21.42 21.82
N PHE A 52 -9.30 -21.67 21.48
CA PHE A 52 -8.88 -22.09 20.13
C PHE A 52 -8.27 -23.49 20.06
N GLY A 53 -7.92 -24.11 21.21
CA GLY A 53 -7.20 -25.38 21.24
C GLY A 53 -7.94 -26.57 20.60
N LYS A 54 -9.28 -26.44 20.42
CA LYS A 54 -10.09 -27.44 19.70
C LYS A 54 -10.28 -27.14 18.21
N TRP A 55 -9.71 -26.03 17.72
CA TRP A 55 -9.88 -25.63 16.34
C TRP A 55 -8.95 -26.46 15.44
N GLU A 56 -9.54 -27.30 14.62
CA GLU A 56 -8.79 -28.25 13.78
C GLU A 56 -8.34 -27.62 12.47
N ARG A 57 -7.15 -28.00 12.04
CA ARG A 57 -6.61 -27.60 10.72
C ARG A 57 -7.42 -28.23 9.60
N GLY A 58 -7.55 -27.49 8.50
CA GLY A 58 -8.16 -28.00 7.27
C GLY A 58 -7.12 -28.58 6.30
N SER A 59 -7.60 -29.00 5.15
CA SER A 59 -6.78 -29.49 4.05
C SER A 59 -6.80 -28.58 2.81
N TYR A 60 -7.53 -27.47 2.86
CA TYR A 60 -7.61 -26.58 1.72
C TYR A 60 -6.35 -25.72 1.62
N GLU A 61 -5.74 -25.72 0.44
CA GLU A 61 -4.63 -24.83 0.09
C GLU A 61 -5.10 -23.79 -0.92
N SER A 62 -4.90 -22.52 -0.59
CA SER A 62 -5.22 -21.43 -1.50
C SER A 62 -4.14 -21.31 -2.57
N VAL A 63 -4.53 -21.43 -3.82
CA VAL A 63 -3.64 -21.20 -4.96
C VAL A 63 -3.90 -19.81 -5.51
N VAL A 64 -2.94 -18.92 -5.29
CA VAL A 64 -2.97 -17.58 -5.88
C VAL A 64 -2.14 -17.59 -7.16
N PRO A 65 -2.75 -17.33 -8.33
CA PRO A 65 -2.01 -17.29 -9.57
C PRO A 65 -1.01 -16.15 -9.58
N VAL A 66 0.19 -16.41 -10.09
CA VAL A 66 1.19 -15.35 -10.30
C VAL A 66 0.76 -14.49 -11.47
N GLU A 67 0.78 -13.17 -11.29
CA GLU A 67 0.50 -12.23 -12.37
C GLU A 67 1.52 -12.39 -13.51
N PRO A 68 1.08 -12.34 -14.78
CA PRO A 68 1.99 -12.34 -15.90
C PRO A 68 2.86 -11.07 -15.91
N GLU A 69 4.04 -11.19 -16.50
CA GLU A 69 4.93 -10.06 -16.70
C GLU A 69 4.24 -8.98 -17.56
N GLN A 70 4.36 -7.74 -17.12
CA GLN A 70 3.87 -6.60 -17.89
C GLN A 70 4.93 -6.15 -18.89
N THR A 71 4.62 -6.27 -20.18
CA THR A 71 5.53 -5.97 -21.29
C THR A 71 5.35 -4.58 -21.88
N GLU A 72 4.24 -3.89 -21.54
CA GLU A 72 3.92 -2.57 -22.08
C GLU A 72 3.16 -1.71 -21.05
N THR A 73 3.19 -0.40 -21.25
CA THR A 73 2.39 0.53 -20.45
C THR A 73 0.91 0.38 -20.81
N ARG A 74 0.05 0.28 -19.80
CA ARG A 74 -1.41 0.24 -19.97
C ARG A 74 -2.00 1.57 -19.56
N TYR A 75 -2.91 2.07 -20.38
CA TYR A 75 -3.66 3.30 -20.12
C TYR A 75 -5.12 2.99 -19.92
N VAL A 76 -5.69 3.53 -18.85
CA VAL A 76 -7.14 3.47 -18.58
C VAL A 76 -7.62 4.91 -18.44
N HIS A 77 -8.58 5.29 -19.24
CA HIS A 77 -9.21 6.60 -19.18
C HIS A 77 -10.68 6.44 -18.78
N LEU A 78 -11.06 7.07 -17.66
CA LEU A 78 -12.42 7.10 -17.17
C LEU A 78 -12.90 8.54 -17.18
N GLN A 79 -14.12 8.78 -17.63
CA GLN A 79 -14.73 10.10 -17.62
C GLN A 79 -16.01 10.07 -16.80
N ASP A 80 -15.99 10.82 -15.69
CA ASP A 80 -17.17 11.10 -14.87
C ASP A 80 -17.16 12.60 -14.55
N GLY A 81 -18.20 13.31 -14.93
CA GLY A 81 -18.32 14.76 -14.74
C GLY A 81 -18.55 15.19 -13.29
N SER A 82 -18.73 14.26 -12.36
CA SER A 82 -19.07 14.54 -10.96
C SER A 82 -17.85 14.66 -10.03
N ILE A 83 -16.66 14.26 -10.49
CA ILE A 83 -15.45 14.26 -9.68
C ILE A 83 -14.35 15.15 -10.26
N PRO A 84 -13.49 15.75 -9.40
CA PRO A 84 -12.31 16.46 -9.86
C PRO A 84 -11.38 15.57 -10.68
N ALA A 85 -10.67 16.15 -11.64
CA ALA A 85 -9.70 15.41 -12.44
C ALA A 85 -8.56 14.88 -11.53
N TYR A 86 -8.25 13.60 -11.68
CA TYR A 86 -7.10 12.97 -11.03
C TYR A 86 -6.50 11.90 -11.93
N PHE A 87 -5.26 11.54 -11.69
CA PHE A 87 -4.65 10.37 -12.31
C PHE A 87 -3.74 9.63 -11.34
N SER A 88 -3.42 8.40 -11.69
CA SER A 88 -2.44 7.59 -10.97
C SER A 88 -1.45 6.97 -11.96
N MET A 89 -0.18 6.94 -11.56
CA MET A 89 0.89 6.22 -12.26
C MET A 89 1.35 5.09 -11.36
N SER A 90 1.26 3.85 -11.84
CA SER A 90 1.60 2.68 -11.04
C SER A 90 2.71 1.87 -11.70
N TYR A 91 3.65 1.44 -10.88
CA TYR A 91 4.80 0.60 -11.25
C TYR A 91 4.75 -0.67 -10.42
N LYS A 92 5.23 -1.78 -10.98
CA LYS A 92 5.38 -3.03 -10.21
C LYS A 92 6.35 -2.80 -9.06
N GLY A 93 5.92 -3.13 -7.86
CA GLY A 93 6.70 -3.04 -6.63
C GLY A 93 7.06 -4.42 -6.09
N PRO A 94 8.01 -4.50 -5.15
CA PRO A 94 8.39 -5.76 -4.50
C PRO A 94 7.34 -6.23 -3.50
N ALA A 95 7.44 -7.49 -3.11
CA ALA A 95 6.81 -7.99 -1.89
C ALA A 95 7.54 -7.44 -0.65
N PHE A 96 6.87 -7.39 0.49
CA PHE A 96 7.51 -7.12 1.76
C PHE A 96 8.56 -8.19 2.09
N SER A 97 9.68 -7.75 2.64
CA SER A 97 10.74 -8.61 3.17
C SER A 97 11.37 -7.93 4.38
N ASP A 98 11.59 -8.69 5.44
CA ASP A 98 12.31 -8.26 6.64
C ASP A 98 13.82 -8.13 6.45
N THR A 99 14.35 -8.63 5.34
CA THR A 99 15.78 -8.66 5.03
C THR A 99 16.16 -7.85 3.78
N ALA A 100 15.23 -7.64 2.84
CA ALA A 100 15.49 -6.85 1.64
C ALA A 100 15.35 -5.34 1.91
N ILE A 101 16.17 -4.56 1.22
CA ILE A 101 16.18 -3.10 1.37
C ILE A 101 15.15 -2.39 0.46
N ASP A 102 14.47 -3.12 -0.40
CA ASP A 102 13.65 -2.55 -1.48
C ASP A 102 12.50 -1.69 -0.95
N MET A 103 11.70 -2.22 0.01
CA MET A 103 10.60 -1.44 0.59
C MET A 103 11.10 -0.21 1.36
N PRO A 104 12.08 -0.30 2.28
CA PRO A 104 12.66 0.88 2.90
C PRO A 104 13.26 1.89 1.91
N ALA A 105 13.80 1.43 0.77
CA ALA A 105 14.29 2.32 -0.26
C ALA A 105 13.16 3.06 -0.99
N LEU A 106 12.03 2.39 -1.24
CA LEU A 106 10.83 3.01 -1.80
C LEU A 106 10.20 4.03 -0.85
N ASP A 107 10.22 3.81 0.46
CA ASP A 107 9.76 4.78 1.46
C ASP A 107 10.62 6.05 1.46
N VAL A 108 11.94 5.87 1.40
CA VAL A 108 12.89 6.99 1.29
C VAL A 108 12.67 7.74 -0.03
N LEU A 109 12.54 7.02 -1.16
CA LEU A 109 12.25 7.60 -2.47
C LEU A 109 10.95 8.41 -2.45
N SER A 110 9.88 7.81 -1.93
CA SER A 110 8.58 8.46 -1.76
C SER A 110 8.69 9.78 -0.99
N SER A 111 9.40 9.74 0.12
CA SER A 111 9.61 10.91 0.96
C SER A 111 10.44 12.01 0.27
N ILE A 112 11.46 11.64 -0.50
CA ILE A 112 12.31 12.61 -1.21
C ILE A 112 11.57 13.26 -2.38
N VAL A 113 10.82 12.47 -3.16
CA VAL A 113 10.25 12.93 -4.44
C VAL A 113 8.82 13.44 -4.29
N PHE A 114 7.99 12.84 -3.42
CA PHE A 114 6.55 13.07 -3.38
C PHE A 114 6.04 13.69 -2.07
N SER A 115 6.90 13.94 -1.08
CA SER A 115 6.45 14.61 0.14
C SER A 115 6.17 16.10 -0.09
N ASN A 116 5.45 16.69 0.84
CA ASN A 116 5.13 18.13 0.84
C ASN A 116 6.35 19.07 0.96
N THR A 117 7.52 18.51 1.24
CA THR A 117 8.80 19.25 1.31
C THR A 117 9.67 19.03 0.07
N SER A 118 9.25 18.18 -0.87
CA SER A 118 9.98 17.90 -2.11
C SER A 118 9.98 19.08 -3.08
N ASP A 119 10.98 19.13 -3.96
CA ASP A 119 11.05 20.16 -4.99
C ASP A 119 9.89 20.04 -5.98
N LEU A 120 9.46 18.80 -6.29
CA LEU A 120 8.33 18.54 -7.17
C LEU A 120 7.02 19.11 -6.57
N TYR A 121 6.78 18.88 -5.28
CA TYR A 121 5.62 19.43 -4.58
C TYR A 121 5.64 20.95 -4.58
N LYS A 122 6.78 21.57 -4.21
CA LYS A 122 6.93 23.03 -4.23
C LYS A 122 6.60 23.59 -5.60
N LYS A 123 7.17 23.03 -6.65
CA LYS A 123 6.95 23.47 -8.02
C LYS A 123 5.48 23.37 -8.41
N LEU A 124 4.89 22.17 -8.36
CA LEU A 124 3.58 21.90 -8.95
C LEU A 124 2.40 22.38 -8.07
N VAL A 125 2.56 22.30 -6.72
CA VAL A 125 1.46 22.65 -5.79
C VAL A 125 1.57 24.11 -5.33
N ILE A 126 2.78 24.59 -5.00
CA ILE A 126 2.95 25.90 -4.35
C ILE A 126 3.17 27.01 -5.39
N GLU A 127 4.09 26.80 -6.33
CA GLU A 127 4.52 27.84 -7.27
C GLU A 127 3.59 27.91 -8.49
N GLU A 128 3.36 26.80 -9.16
CA GLU A 128 2.57 26.72 -10.40
C GLU A 128 1.08 26.49 -10.15
N GLN A 129 0.72 25.86 -9.03
CA GLN A 129 -0.65 25.57 -8.62
C GLN A 129 -1.47 24.76 -9.65
N VAL A 130 -0.79 23.90 -10.43
CA VAL A 130 -1.42 23.05 -11.44
C VAL A 130 -1.99 21.75 -10.87
N ILE A 131 -1.56 21.36 -9.67
CA ILE A 131 -2.12 20.24 -8.92
C ILE A 131 -2.51 20.66 -7.50
N ARG A 132 -3.49 19.96 -6.91
CA ARG A 132 -3.90 20.15 -5.50
C ARG A 132 -3.05 19.32 -4.56
N SER A 133 -2.69 18.12 -4.99
CA SER A 133 -1.88 17.21 -4.18
C SER A 133 -1.17 16.20 -5.04
N ILE A 134 -0.05 15.72 -4.53
CA ILE A 134 0.68 14.56 -5.05
C ILE A 134 1.13 13.71 -3.87
N SER A 135 1.08 12.40 -4.04
CA SER A 135 1.66 11.43 -3.12
C SER A 135 2.15 10.22 -3.91
N GLY A 136 3.13 9.53 -3.39
CA GLY A 136 3.63 8.30 -4.00
C GLY A 136 4.06 7.32 -2.92
N GLY A 137 3.85 6.02 -3.14
CA GLY A 137 4.25 4.99 -2.18
C GLY A 137 3.84 3.59 -2.59
N ALA A 138 4.35 2.62 -1.86
CA ALA A 138 3.94 1.23 -1.91
C ALA A 138 3.39 0.82 -0.54
N PHE A 139 2.57 -0.23 -0.53
CA PHE A 139 2.11 -0.83 0.72
C PHE A 139 2.91 -2.10 1.00
N ASP A 140 3.23 -2.32 2.27
CA ASP A 140 3.78 -3.58 2.74
C ASP A 140 2.75 -4.69 2.54
N SER A 141 3.03 -5.59 1.60
CA SER A 141 2.15 -6.70 1.25
C SER A 141 2.95 -7.98 1.14
N ARG A 142 2.34 -9.10 1.54
CA ARG A 142 2.96 -10.43 1.42
C ARG A 142 3.37 -10.75 -0.03
N ASP A 143 2.52 -10.41 -0.97
CA ASP A 143 2.75 -10.62 -2.40
C ASP A 143 3.19 -9.30 -3.07
N PRO A 144 3.92 -9.33 -4.20
CA PRO A 144 4.31 -8.13 -4.92
C PRO A 144 3.13 -7.22 -5.22
N GLY A 145 3.26 -5.94 -4.89
CA GLY A 145 2.22 -4.94 -5.08
C GLY A 145 2.57 -3.90 -6.14
N LEU A 146 2.01 -2.71 -5.98
CA LEU A 146 2.29 -1.57 -6.84
C LEU A 146 2.87 -0.42 -6.00
N PHE A 147 3.90 0.24 -6.56
CA PHE A 147 4.24 1.59 -6.18
C PHE A 147 3.34 2.54 -6.98
N THR A 148 2.50 3.30 -6.32
CA THR A 148 1.52 4.14 -7.01
C THR A 148 1.72 5.60 -6.64
N ILE A 149 1.75 6.45 -7.66
CA ILE A 149 1.77 7.91 -7.54
C ILE A 149 0.35 8.38 -7.82
N HIS A 150 -0.26 9.10 -6.87
CA HIS A 150 -1.58 9.68 -6.99
C HIS A 150 -1.47 11.19 -7.13
N VAL A 151 -2.20 11.76 -8.08
CA VAL A 151 -2.22 13.20 -8.34
C VAL A 151 -3.64 13.70 -8.46
N SER A 152 -3.98 14.74 -7.69
CA SER A 152 -5.23 15.48 -7.84
C SER A 152 -4.96 16.78 -8.61
N MET A 153 -5.59 16.90 -9.77
CA MET A 153 -5.38 18.02 -10.69
C MET A 153 -6.22 19.26 -10.32
N VAL A 154 -5.72 20.45 -10.65
CA VAL A 154 -6.55 21.66 -10.70
C VAL A 154 -7.35 21.65 -12.01
N GLU A 155 -6.64 21.57 -13.14
CA GLU A 155 -7.24 21.50 -14.47
C GLU A 155 -6.76 20.23 -15.19
N LYS A 156 -7.66 19.56 -15.92
CA LYS A 156 -7.34 18.32 -16.63
C LYS A 156 -6.34 18.52 -17.78
N ASP A 157 -6.31 19.70 -18.36
CA ASP A 157 -5.50 20.00 -19.55
C ASP A 157 -3.99 20.04 -19.23
N ASP A 158 -3.62 20.20 -17.95
CA ASP A 158 -2.24 20.17 -17.47
C ASP A 158 -1.71 18.74 -17.20
N MET A 159 -2.53 17.70 -17.36
CA MET A 159 -2.18 16.32 -17.00
C MET A 159 -0.90 15.85 -17.68
N ALA A 160 -0.76 16.07 -19.00
CA ALA A 160 0.43 15.63 -19.73
C ALA A 160 1.72 16.33 -19.24
N TYR A 161 1.61 17.60 -18.91
CA TYR A 161 2.72 18.37 -18.33
C TYR A 161 3.12 17.82 -16.97
N VAL A 162 2.15 17.59 -16.08
CA VAL A 162 2.40 17.07 -14.73
C VAL A 162 3.00 15.66 -14.78
N MET A 163 2.52 14.80 -15.67
CA MET A 163 3.10 13.46 -15.90
C MET A 163 4.58 13.57 -16.32
N ALA A 164 4.89 14.45 -17.25
CA ALA A 164 6.27 14.65 -17.71
C ALA A 164 7.19 15.17 -16.60
N GLU A 165 6.71 16.05 -15.70
CA GLU A 165 7.50 16.53 -14.57
C GLU A 165 7.72 15.43 -13.52
N ILE A 166 6.76 14.55 -13.30
CA ILE A 166 6.92 13.38 -12.44
C ILE A 166 7.98 12.43 -13.02
N GLU A 167 7.88 12.09 -14.30
CA GLU A 167 8.86 11.23 -14.98
C GLU A 167 10.27 11.81 -14.92
N LYS A 168 10.39 13.12 -15.07
CA LYS A 168 11.67 13.84 -14.98
C LYS A 168 12.24 13.79 -13.56
N ALA A 169 11.39 13.94 -12.53
CA ALA A 169 11.83 13.82 -11.15
C ALA A 169 12.31 12.41 -10.81
N ILE A 170 11.60 11.37 -11.29
CA ILE A 170 12.02 9.97 -11.15
C ILE A 170 13.34 9.73 -11.89
N ALA A 171 13.44 10.18 -13.14
CA ALA A 171 14.67 10.02 -13.95
C ALA A 171 15.89 10.72 -13.33
N LYS A 172 15.66 11.83 -12.62
CA LYS A 172 16.73 12.51 -11.89
C LYS A 172 17.29 11.62 -10.78
N VAL A 173 16.44 11.04 -9.95
CA VAL A 173 16.87 10.16 -8.82
C VAL A 173 17.51 8.87 -9.34
N GLN A 174 17.14 8.40 -10.52
CA GLN A 174 17.77 7.22 -11.15
C GLN A 174 19.18 7.50 -11.69
N LYS A 175 19.51 8.75 -12.03
CA LYS A 175 20.77 9.13 -12.70
C LYS A 175 21.74 9.85 -11.78
N GLU A 176 21.25 10.53 -10.78
CA GLU A 176 22.02 11.39 -9.89
C GLU A 176 21.99 10.84 -8.47
N ASP A 177 23.11 10.94 -7.77
CA ASP A 177 23.16 10.63 -6.36
C ASP A 177 22.31 11.62 -5.56
N VAL A 178 21.55 11.10 -4.60
CA VAL A 178 20.78 11.93 -3.68
C VAL A 178 21.74 12.65 -2.74
N ASP A 179 21.51 13.95 -2.52
CA ASP A 179 22.28 14.73 -1.56
C ASP A 179 22.33 14.05 -0.18
N ALA A 180 23.52 13.88 0.36
CA ALA A 180 23.75 13.13 1.59
C ALA A 180 23.04 13.74 2.81
N ALA A 181 22.94 15.07 2.88
CA ALA A 181 22.25 15.73 3.98
C ALA A 181 20.72 15.56 3.86
N LEU A 182 20.18 15.63 2.64
CA LEU A 182 18.78 15.34 2.36
C LEU A 182 18.43 13.88 2.73
N LEU A 183 19.26 12.93 2.33
CA LEU A 183 19.08 11.51 2.63
C LEU A 183 19.10 11.26 4.15
N ALA A 184 20.08 11.82 4.86
CA ALA A 184 20.19 11.68 6.32
C ALA A 184 18.98 12.29 7.05
N ARG A 185 18.51 13.46 6.63
CA ARG A 185 17.31 14.11 7.18
C ARG A 185 16.05 13.30 6.93
N THR A 186 15.88 12.77 5.71
CA THR A 186 14.73 11.92 5.34
C THR A 186 14.69 10.66 6.18
N LYS A 187 15.82 9.95 6.30
CA LYS A 187 15.91 8.76 7.16
C LYS A 187 15.61 9.07 8.63
N SER A 188 16.07 10.21 9.13
CA SER A 188 15.78 10.65 10.49
C SER A 188 14.27 10.88 10.67
N ASN A 189 13.64 11.62 9.75
CA ASN A 189 12.21 11.91 9.81
C ASN A 189 11.36 10.62 9.78
N LEU A 190 11.69 9.67 8.91
CA LEU A 190 10.98 8.38 8.83
C LEU A 190 11.10 7.60 10.15
N LYS A 191 12.31 7.56 10.75
CA LYS A 191 12.51 6.93 12.07
C LYS A 191 11.69 7.59 13.17
N TYR A 192 11.66 8.92 13.21
CA TYR A 192 10.87 9.65 14.21
C TYR A 192 9.37 9.44 14.00
N SER A 193 8.89 9.47 12.76
CA SER A 193 7.49 9.22 12.43
C SER A 193 7.06 7.81 12.86
N PHE A 194 7.89 6.81 12.61
CA PHE A 194 7.67 5.45 13.08
C PHE A 194 7.62 5.39 14.61
N ALA A 195 8.62 5.94 15.30
CA ALA A 195 8.69 5.92 16.76
C ALA A 195 7.50 6.64 17.41
N MET A 196 7.00 7.71 16.79
CA MET A 196 5.80 8.43 17.24
C MET A 196 4.51 7.66 16.93
N GLY A 197 4.53 6.80 15.91
CA GLY A 197 3.38 5.99 15.50
C GLY A 197 3.11 4.80 16.41
N ILE A 198 4.10 4.33 17.19
CA ILE A 198 4.01 3.13 18.05
C ILE A 198 3.91 3.48 19.53
N ASP A 199 3.17 4.52 19.89
CA ASP A 199 3.07 5.04 21.26
C ASP A 199 1.96 4.38 22.12
N THR A 200 1.09 3.60 21.50
CA THR A 200 0.00 2.90 22.20
C THR A 200 -0.02 1.41 21.89
N PRO A 201 -0.60 0.55 22.76
CA PRO A 201 -0.77 -0.87 22.44
C PRO A 201 -1.51 -1.14 21.12
N GLY A 202 -2.49 -0.30 20.78
CA GLY A 202 -3.24 -0.41 19.53
C GLY A 202 -2.43 -0.05 18.29
N SER A 203 -1.48 0.88 18.40
CA SER A 203 -0.58 1.25 17.29
C SER A 203 0.64 0.31 17.17
N ILE A 204 0.93 -0.47 18.22
CA ILE A 204 1.96 -1.52 18.17
C ILE A 204 1.40 -2.80 17.54
N ALA A 205 0.12 -3.10 17.75
CA ALA A 205 -0.58 -4.26 17.19
C ALA A 205 -0.84 -4.11 15.69
#